data_777d3cc4bee864669f74985390a25b26
#
_entry.id   777d3cc4bee864669f74985390a25b26
#
_cell.length_a   1.000
_cell.length_b   1.000
_cell.length_c   1.000
_cell.angle_alpha   90.00
_cell.angle_beta   90.00
_cell.angle_gamma   90.00
#
_symmetry.space_group_name_H-M   'P 1'
#
loop_
_entity.id
_entity.type
_entity.pdbx_description
1 polymer ?
#
loop_
_entity_poly.entity_id
_entity_poly.type
_entity_poly.pdbx_seq_one_letter_code
_entity_poly.pdbx_strand_id
1 'polypeptide(L)'
;MMNRNWSGLRFEPYTAVFEDFIQNVKPSSILVGATTVGRQLAPRVAARMKTGLTADCTILEMNEDTDLSQIRPAFGGNIMAHIRTPYHRPQMATVRYKIMNAPKRSVEETGEIVNCTIAKERLDSHVD
;
A
#
# COMPACT_ATOMS: atom_id res chain seq x y z
N MET A 1 -19.94 -2.32 -21.39
CA MET A 1 -19.97 -3.64 -20.87
C MET A 1 -19.40 -3.67 -19.50
N MET A 2 -20.25 -4.01 -18.65
CA MET A 2 -19.77 -4.16 -17.38
C MET A 2 -18.84 -5.21 -17.29
N ASN A 3 -17.94 -4.71 -16.94
CA ASN A 3 -16.86 -5.41 -16.83
C ASN A 3 -17.02 -6.58 -15.93
N ARG A 4 -17.25 -7.69 -16.55
CA ARG A 4 -17.23 -8.96 -15.86
C ARG A 4 -15.96 -9.17 -15.04
N ASN A 5 -14.94 -8.38 -15.36
CA ASN A 5 -13.68 -8.46 -14.67
C ASN A 5 -13.70 -7.77 -13.31
N TRP A 6 -14.71 -6.99 -13.00
CA TRP A 6 -14.83 -6.43 -11.67
C TRP A 6 -15.39 -7.42 -10.66
N SER A 7 -16.25 -8.32 -11.09
CA SER A 7 -16.67 -9.42 -10.24
C SER A 7 -15.56 -10.45 -10.04
N GLY A 8 -14.59 -10.48 -10.96
CA GLY A 8 -13.38 -11.25 -10.84
C GLY A 8 -12.17 -10.37 -10.78
N LEU A 9 -12.16 -9.33 -9.91
CA LEU A 9 -11.01 -8.47 -9.77
C LEU A 9 -9.80 -9.35 -9.55
N ARG A 10 -9.00 -9.48 -10.58
CA ARG A 10 -7.83 -10.34 -10.55
C ARG A 10 -6.74 -9.62 -9.78
N PHE A 11 -6.65 -9.90 -8.50
CA PHE A 11 -5.63 -9.31 -7.65
C PHE A 11 -4.21 -9.72 -8.07
N GLU A 12 -4.06 -10.89 -8.70
CA GLU A 12 -2.75 -11.36 -9.13
C GLU A 12 -2.07 -10.44 -10.17
N PRO A 13 -2.72 -10.03 -11.27
CA PRO A 13 -2.12 -9.06 -12.19
C PRO A 13 -1.81 -7.72 -11.54
N TYR A 14 -2.71 -7.22 -10.70
CA TYR A 14 -2.47 -5.98 -9.97
C TYR A 14 -1.30 -6.12 -9.00
N THR A 15 -1.23 -7.22 -8.29
CA THR A 15 -0.11 -7.51 -7.38
C THR A 15 1.21 -7.56 -8.14
N ALA A 16 1.24 -8.19 -9.32
CA ALA A 16 2.42 -8.25 -10.17
C ALA A 16 2.88 -6.86 -10.64
N VAL A 17 1.94 -5.98 -10.98
CA VAL A 17 2.26 -4.59 -11.36
C VAL A 17 2.89 -3.85 -10.19
N PHE A 18 2.33 -3.96 -9.00
CA PHE A 18 2.88 -3.32 -7.81
C PHE A 18 4.26 -3.87 -7.45
N GLU A 19 4.43 -5.19 -7.53
CA GLU A 19 5.71 -5.83 -7.27
C GLU A 19 6.80 -5.31 -8.23
N ASP A 20 6.49 -5.25 -9.52
CA ASP A 20 7.41 -4.73 -10.53
C ASP A 20 7.78 -3.27 -10.25
N PHE A 21 6.81 -2.43 -9.98
CA PHE A 21 7.01 -1.03 -9.63
C PHE A 21 7.89 -0.87 -8.40
N ILE A 22 7.62 -1.63 -7.34
CA ILE A 22 8.37 -1.57 -6.09
C ILE A 22 9.83 -2.01 -6.30
N GLN A 23 10.04 -3.05 -7.09
CA GLN A 23 11.39 -3.52 -7.40
C GLN A 23 12.21 -2.50 -8.19
N ASN A 24 11.57 -1.74 -9.06
CA ASN A 24 12.23 -0.73 -9.89
C ASN A 24 12.45 0.59 -9.17
N VAL A 25 11.47 1.07 -8.44
CA VAL A 25 11.51 2.38 -7.76
C VAL A 25 12.10 2.29 -6.36
N LYS A 26 11.91 1.15 -5.69
CA LYS A 26 12.36 0.88 -4.31
C LYS A 26 11.89 1.96 -3.31
N PRO A 27 10.58 2.18 -3.20
CA PRO A 27 10.07 3.14 -2.23
C PRO A 27 10.36 2.68 -0.80
N SER A 28 10.58 3.61 0.09
CA SER A 28 10.82 3.34 1.50
C SER A 28 9.53 2.96 2.24
N SER A 29 8.42 3.59 1.86
CA SER A 29 7.11 3.39 2.46
C SER A 29 6.01 3.39 1.40
N ILE A 30 4.98 2.60 1.61
CA ILE A 30 3.79 2.56 0.75
C ILE A 30 2.55 2.67 1.62
N LEU A 31 1.74 3.67 1.34
CA LEU A 31 0.46 3.86 1.99
C LEU A 31 -0.67 3.54 1.02
N VAL A 32 -1.61 2.74 1.47
CA VAL A 32 -2.76 2.31 0.67
C VAL A 32 -4.05 2.69 1.39
N GLY A 33 -4.99 3.28 0.67
CA GLY A 33 -6.31 3.55 1.24
C GLY A 33 -7.02 2.27 1.65
N ALA A 34 -7.60 2.26 2.85
CA ALA A 34 -8.28 1.07 3.39
C ALA A 34 -9.69 0.92 2.79
N THR A 35 -9.77 0.94 1.47
CA THR A 35 -10.97 0.59 0.71
C THR A 35 -11.11 -0.94 0.64
N THR A 36 -12.23 -1.43 0.13
CA THR A 36 -12.41 -2.87 -0.08
C THR A 36 -11.30 -3.47 -0.95
N VAL A 37 -10.91 -2.76 -2.01
CA VAL A 37 -9.81 -3.19 -2.89
C VAL A 37 -8.47 -3.09 -2.18
N GLY A 38 -8.19 -1.96 -1.54
CA GLY A 38 -6.92 -1.73 -0.85
C GLY A 38 -6.65 -2.72 0.27
N ARG A 39 -7.67 -3.07 1.03
CA ARG A 39 -7.58 -4.08 2.11
C ARG A 39 -7.26 -5.48 1.62
N GLN A 40 -7.60 -5.79 0.37
CA GLN A 40 -7.30 -7.08 -0.25
C GLN A 40 -5.97 -7.06 -1.01
N LEU A 41 -5.68 -5.97 -1.70
CA LEU A 41 -4.47 -5.84 -2.51
C LEU A 41 -3.20 -5.64 -1.67
N ALA A 42 -3.25 -4.77 -0.67
CA ALA A 42 -2.07 -4.43 0.11
C ALA A 42 -1.42 -5.63 0.82
N PRO A 43 -2.18 -6.54 1.47
CA PRO A 43 -1.57 -7.73 2.07
C PRO A 43 -0.90 -8.65 1.05
N ARG A 44 -1.46 -8.77 -0.13
CA ARG A 44 -0.87 -9.59 -1.21
C ARG A 44 0.47 -9.01 -1.67
N VAL A 45 0.53 -7.70 -1.86
CA VAL A 45 1.76 -7.00 -2.21
C VAL A 45 2.80 -7.14 -1.10
N ALA A 46 2.41 -6.94 0.15
CA ALA A 46 3.30 -7.08 1.29
C ALA A 46 3.88 -8.50 1.40
N ALA A 47 3.06 -9.51 1.20
CA ALA A 47 3.50 -10.90 1.20
C ALA A 47 4.50 -11.19 0.06
N ARG A 48 4.24 -10.67 -1.14
CA ARG A 48 5.16 -10.79 -2.28
C ARG A 48 6.49 -10.12 -2.01
N MET A 49 6.47 -8.97 -1.38
CA MET A 49 7.67 -8.22 -1.03
C MET A 49 8.34 -8.72 0.25
N LYS A 50 7.75 -9.70 0.92
CA LYS A 50 8.23 -10.26 2.20
C LYS A 50 8.44 -9.18 3.26
N THR A 51 7.47 -8.28 3.37
CA THR A 51 7.50 -7.18 4.33
C THR A 51 6.26 -7.17 5.21
N GLY A 52 6.30 -6.40 6.27
CA GLY A 52 5.17 -6.22 7.17
C GLY A 52 4.13 -5.25 6.61
N LEU A 53 2.89 -5.46 7.02
CA LEU A 53 1.78 -4.56 6.72
C LEU A 53 0.98 -4.28 8.00
N THR A 54 0.76 -3.02 8.29
CA THR A 54 -0.17 -2.62 9.35
C THR A 54 -1.49 -2.21 8.73
N ALA A 55 -2.56 -2.88 9.12
CA ALA A 55 -3.89 -2.62 8.58
C ALA A 55 -4.64 -1.56 9.39
N ASP A 56 -5.42 -0.73 8.69
CA ASP A 56 -6.34 0.24 9.28
C ASP A 56 -5.67 1.23 10.24
N CYS A 57 -4.52 1.75 9.85
CA CYS A 57 -3.82 2.78 10.62
C CYS A 57 -4.66 4.05 10.77
N THR A 58 -4.55 4.65 11.93
CA THR A 58 -5.22 5.92 12.25
C THR A 58 -4.25 7.07 12.46
N ILE A 59 -3.00 6.76 12.81
CA ILE A 59 -1.94 7.75 13.00
C ILE A 59 -0.67 7.21 12.34
N LEU A 60 0.06 8.08 11.66
CA LEU A 60 1.35 7.80 11.06
C LEU A 60 2.34 8.86 11.54
N GLU A 61 3.49 8.40 12.01
CA GLU A 61 4.57 9.27 12.47
C GLU A 61 5.89 8.84 11.87
N MET A 62 6.62 9.77 11.29
CA MET A 62 7.95 9.52 10.77
C MET A 62 8.99 9.78 11.85
N ASN A 63 9.80 8.80 12.16
CA ASN A 63 10.88 8.92 13.11
C ASN A 63 12.13 9.50 12.45
N GLU A 64 13.07 10.00 13.26
CA GLU A 64 14.32 10.58 12.77
C GLU A 64 15.17 9.59 11.97
N ASP A 65 15.08 8.30 12.30
CA ASP A 65 15.75 7.20 11.58
C ASP A 65 15.08 6.80 10.29
N THR A 66 14.08 7.55 9.81
CA THR A 66 13.25 7.28 8.65
C THR A 66 12.33 6.07 8.78
N ASP A 67 12.19 5.50 9.96
CA ASP A 67 11.20 4.47 10.24
C ASP A 67 9.83 5.09 10.45
N LEU A 68 8.85 4.49 9.81
CA LEU A 68 7.44 4.90 9.94
C LEU A 68 6.80 4.18 11.12
N SER A 69 6.39 4.92 12.12
CA SER A 69 5.52 4.41 13.18
C SER A 69 4.09 4.38 12.69
N GLN A 70 3.50 3.21 12.72
CA GLN A 70 2.15 2.94 12.27
C GLN A 70 1.29 2.63 13.48
N ILE A 71 0.33 3.49 13.75
CA ILE A 71 -0.46 3.41 14.98
C ILE A 71 -1.89 3.04 14.63
N ARG A 72 -2.40 2.04 15.32
CA ARG A 72 -3.78 1.59 15.14
C ARG A 72 -4.43 1.21 16.46
N PRO A 73 -5.76 1.34 16.58
CA PRO A 73 -6.49 0.80 17.72
C PRO A 73 -6.43 -0.73 17.75
N ALA A 74 -6.30 -1.27 18.93
CA ALA A 74 -6.32 -2.71 19.17
C ALA A 74 -7.26 -3.02 20.36
N PHE A 75 -7.64 -4.29 20.50
CA PHE A 75 -8.49 -4.76 21.62
C PHE A 75 -9.74 -3.89 21.87
N GLY A 76 -10.55 -3.74 20.82
CA GLY A 76 -11.80 -2.96 20.91
C GLY A 76 -11.61 -1.46 21.10
N GLY A 77 -10.44 -0.93 20.76
CA GLY A 77 -10.11 0.48 20.83
C GLY A 77 -9.54 0.94 22.18
N ASN A 78 -9.35 0.03 23.12
CA ASN A 78 -8.82 0.37 24.45
C ASN A 78 -7.31 0.56 24.48
N ILE A 79 -6.60 0.05 23.49
CA ILE A 79 -5.14 0.10 23.38
C ILE A 79 -4.77 0.61 22.00
N MET A 80 -3.76 1.47 21.95
CA MET A 80 -3.14 1.91 20.69
C MET A 80 -1.85 1.12 20.46
N ALA A 81 -1.82 0.36 19.39
CA ALA A 81 -0.64 -0.40 19.01
C ALA A 81 0.27 0.46 18.12
N HIS A 82 1.53 0.59 18.51
CA HIS A 82 2.58 1.22 17.74
C HIS A 82 3.39 0.14 17.04
N ILE A 83 3.37 0.14 15.71
CA ILE A 83 3.98 -0.91 14.90
C ILE A 83 5.06 -0.30 14.02
N ARG A 84 6.20 -0.96 13.96
CA ARG A 84 7.32 -0.57 13.09
C ARG A 84 7.80 -1.77 12.29
N THR A 85 8.41 -1.50 11.14
CA THR A 85 9.02 -2.52 10.28
C THR A 85 10.49 -2.14 10.04
N PRO A 86 11.37 -2.32 11.05
CA PRO A 86 12.72 -1.76 10.99
C PRO A 86 13.66 -2.50 10.05
N TYR A 87 13.39 -3.76 9.73
CA TYR A 87 14.33 -4.62 8.99
C TYR A 87 13.90 -4.95 7.57
N HIS A 88 12.72 -4.51 7.14
CA HIS A 88 12.19 -4.80 5.81
C HIS A 88 11.68 -3.53 5.15
N ARG A 89 11.76 -3.49 3.83
CA ARG A 89 11.25 -2.41 2.98
C ARG A 89 10.48 -3.00 1.80
N PRO A 90 9.46 -2.32 1.30
CA PRO A 90 8.89 -1.07 1.83
C PRO A 90 8.17 -1.29 3.16
N GLN A 91 8.04 -0.22 3.94
CA GLN A 91 7.14 -0.19 5.09
C GLN A 91 5.72 0.03 4.57
N MET A 92 4.78 -0.84 4.91
CA MET A 92 3.45 -0.78 4.33
C MET A 92 2.36 -0.61 5.37
N ALA A 93 1.39 0.22 5.03
CA ALA A 93 0.19 0.40 5.85
C ALA A 93 -1.04 0.63 4.98
N THR A 94 -2.18 0.09 5.41
CA THR A 94 -3.45 0.62 4.94
C THR A 94 -3.94 1.68 5.91
N VAL A 95 -4.47 2.76 5.37
CA VAL A 95 -4.89 3.93 6.14
C VAL A 95 -6.40 4.08 6.03
N ARG A 96 -7.06 4.20 7.17
CA ARG A 96 -8.50 4.37 7.23
C ARG A 96 -8.89 5.70 6.59
N TYR A 97 -9.99 5.71 5.82
CA TYR A 97 -10.47 6.94 5.19
C TYR A 97 -11.08 7.90 6.23
N LYS A 98 -11.04 9.19 5.91
CA LYS A 98 -11.59 10.26 6.78
C LYS A 98 -11.01 10.34 8.20
N ILE A 99 -9.84 9.75 8.40
CA ILE A 99 -9.19 9.78 9.72
C ILE A 99 -8.20 10.95 9.83
N MET A 100 -7.66 11.37 8.70
CA MET A 100 -6.71 12.48 8.62
C MET A 100 -7.31 13.61 7.81
N ASN A 101 -6.91 14.84 8.13
CA ASN A 101 -7.34 16.00 7.37
C ASN A 101 -6.68 16.01 6.01
N ALA A 102 -7.46 16.38 4.97
CA ALA A 102 -6.90 16.57 3.65
C ALA A 102 -5.95 17.79 3.64
N PRO A 103 -4.78 17.67 3.02
CA PRO A 103 -3.87 18.82 2.89
C PRO A 103 -4.47 19.89 1.97
N LYS A 104 -4.00 21.11 2.12
CA LYS A 104 -4.34 22.18 1.19
C LYS A 104 -3.74 21.88 -0.17
N ARG A 105 -4.51 22.15 -1.22
CA ARG A 105 -3.99 22.01 -2.59
C ARG A 105 -2.90 23.04 -2.83
N SER A 106 -1.78 22.58 -3.37
CA SER A 106 -0.74 23.49 -3.88
C SER A 106 -1.11 23.94 -5.29
N VAL A 107 -0.82 25.19 -5.61
CA VAL A 107 -1.02 25.73 -6.95
C VAL A 107 0.20 25.45 -7.84
N GLU A 108 1.35 25.16 -7.24
CA GLU A 108 2.57 24.87 -7.96
C GLU A 108 2.69 23.36 -8.22
N GLU A 109 2.77 23.01 -9.50
CA GLU A 109 3.02 21.65 -9.93
C GLU A 109 4.53 21.41 -9.96
N THR A 110 5.03 20.59 -9.04
CA THR A 110 6.45 20.27 -8.95
C THR A 110 6.75 18.80 -9.20
N GLY A 111 5.74 18.00 -9.54
CA GLY A 111 5.87 16.59 -9.76
C GLY A 111 6.29 16.21 -11.17
N GLU A 112 6.88 15.05 -11.31
CA GLU A 112 7.22 14.43 -12.58
C GLU A 112 6.30 13.24 -12.86
N ILE A 113 5.85 13.11 -14.12
CA ILE A 113 5.07 11.96 -14.57
C ILE A 113 6.03 10.99 -15.28
N VAL A 114 6.14 9.78 -14.73
CA VAL A 114 6.98 8.73 -15.30
C VAL A 114 6.10 7.61 -15.83
N ASN A 115 6.26 7.28 -17.12
CA ASN A 115 5.56 6.16 -17.73
C ASN A 115 6.31 4.87 -17.45
N CYS A 116 5.62 3.91 -16.83
CA CYS A 116 6.18 2.60 -16.53
C CYS A 116 5.49 1.53 -17.36
N THR A 117 6.26 0.54 -17.80
CA THR A 117 5.73 -0.62 -18.52
C THR A 117 6.07 -1.88 -17.74
N ILE A 118 5.19 -2.88 -17.83
CA ILE A 118 5.42 -4.19 -17.24
C ILE A 118 5.41 -5.24 -18.33
N ALA A 119 6.27 -6.26 -18.21
CA ALA A 119 6.29 -7.38 -19.13
C ALA A 119 4.96 -8.13 -19.08
N LYS A 120 4.41 -8.43 -20.27
CA LYS A 120 3.11 -9.09 -20.41
C LYS A 120 3.05 -10.43 -19.68
N GLU A 121 4.14 -11.16 -19.69
CA GLU A 121 4.27 -12.46 -19.04
C GLU A 121 4.05 -12.37 -17.53
N ARG A 122 4.34 -11.25 -16.92
CA ARG A 122 4.09 -11.02 -15.49
C ARG A 122 2.61 -10.78 -15.18
N LEU A 123 1.85 -10.33 -16.18
CA LEU A 123 0.42 -10.10 -16.05
C LEU A 123 -0.38 -11.38 -16.24
N ASP A 124 0.18 -12.33 -16.97
CA ASP A 124 -0.45 -13.61 -17.29
C ASP A 124 -0.16 -14.68 -16.21
N SER A 125 -0.12 -14.28 -14.95
CA SER A 125 0.03 -15.24 -13.89
C SER A 125 -1.22 -16.13 -13.85
N HIS A 126 -1.04 -17.36 -14.26
CA HIS A 126 -2.06 -18.39 -14.11
C HIS A 126 -2.11 -18.77 -12.64
N VAL A 127 -3.23 -18.47 -12.02
CA VAL A 127 -3.56 -19.10 -10.76
C VAL A 127 -4.34 -20.36 -11.16
N ASP A 128 -3.67 -21.48 -11.09
CA ASP A 128 -4.32 -22.76 -11.17
C ASP A 128 -5.16 -22.99 -9.91
#